data_f5cf3ba06be9cb4b48bcbcdee5b66595
#
_entry.id   f5cf3ba06be9cb4b48bcbcdee5b66595
#
_cell.length_a   1.000
_cell.length_b   1.000
_cell.length_c   1.000
_cell.angle_alpha   90.00
_cell.angle_beta   90.00
_cell.angle_gamma   90.00
#
_symmetry.space_group_name_H-M   'P 1'
#
loop_
_entity.id
_entity.type
_entity.pdbx_description
1 polymer ?
#
loop_
_entity_poly.entity_id
_entity_poly.type
_entity_poly.pdbx_seq_one_letter_code
_entity_poly.pdbx_strand_id
1 'polypeptide(L)'
;MNQTLPKRERLSGKTAIGALMKKGRWGTSGCLKYCFLSPGGDEVTRIMVSVSKRNFKRAVKRNLLKRRLRESYRTQKELLGAAAPLDLMLVYNSKEIFDYQAIREDVANILRTLGASGETL
;
A
#
# COMPACT_ATOMS: atom_id res chain seq x y z
N MET A 1 5.13 19.75 11.59
CA MET A 1 5.82 18.46 11.38
C MET A 1 5.26 17.76 10.15
N ASN A 2 6.13 17.29 9.30
CA ASN A 2 5.70 16.62 8.09
C ASN A 2 5.26 15.19 8.38
N GLN A 3 3.99 14.90 8.13
CA GLN A 3 3.41 13.58 8.34
C GLN A 3 3.27 12.78 7.05
N THR A 4 3.77 13.31 5.95
CA THR A 4 3.62 12.63 4.67
C THR A 4 4.75 11.66 4.41
N LEU A 5 4.43 10.63 3.64
CA LEU A 5 5.45 9.67 3.18
C LEU A 5 6.48 10.37 2.31
N PRO A 6 7.79 10.10 2.51
CA PRO A 6 8.82 10.72 1.67
C PRO A 6 8.59 10.47 0.19
N LYS A 7 8.92 11.45 -0.64
CA LYS A 7 8.71 11.36 -2.08
C LYS A 7 9.37 10.14 -2.69
N ARG A 8 10.56 9.78 -2.22
CA ARG A 8 11.30 8.61 -2.73
C ARG A 8 10.56 7.30 -2.52
N GLU A 9 9.74 7.24 -1.48
CA GLU A 9 8.98 6.02 -1.14
C GLU A 9 7.59 6.01 -1.78
N ARG A 10 7.28 6.97 -2.63
CA ARG A 10 6.01 7.01 -3.35
C ARG A 10 6.17 6.41 -4.73
N LEU A 11 5.35 5.41 -5.03
CA LEU A 11 5.34 4.83 -6.37
C LEU A 11 4.49 5.72 -7.28
N SER A 12 5.08 6.19 -8.36
CA SER A 12 4.39 7.02 -9.33
C SER A 12 4.95 6.79 -10.72
N GLY A 13 4.25 7.32 -11.73
CA GLY A 13 4.67 7.19 -13.11
C GLY A 13 4.03 5.99 -13.81
N LYS A 14 3.64 6.20 -15.05
CA LYS A 14 2.92 5.19 -15.83
C LYS A 14 3.71 3.90 -16.02
N THR A 15 5.01 4.01 -16.23
CA THR A 15 5.86 2.84 -16.49
C THR A 15 5.95 1.96 -15.25
N ALA A 16 6.24 2.56 -14.08
CA ALA A 16 6.38 1.80 -12.84
C ALA A 16 5.05 1.18 -12.41
N ILE A 17 3.97 1.94 -12.47
CA ILE A 17 2.65 1.46 -12.11
C ILE A 17 2.20 0.36 -13.08
N GLY A 18 2.44 0.54 -14.37
CA GLY A 18 2.11 -0.46 -15.38
C GLY A 18 2.85 -1.76 -15.17
N ALA A 19 4.14 -1.70 -14.83
CA ALA A 19 4.94 -2.88 -14.54
C ALA A 19 4.40 -3.62 -13.33
N LEU A 20 4.04 -2.88 -12.28
CA LEU A 20 3.45 -3.46 -11.08
C LEU A 20 2.15 -4.18 -11.40
N MET A 21 1.26 -3.56 -12.16
CA MET A 21 -0.03 -4.16 -12.47
C MET A 21 0.09 -5.37 -13.38
N LYS A 22 1.08 -5.41 -14.27
CA LYS A 22 1.29 -6.54 -15.17
C LYS A 22 1.98 -7.71 -14.51
N LYS A 23 3.00 -7.45 -13.72
CA LYS A 23 3.89 -8.48 -13.17
C LYS A 23 3.66 -8.75 -11.69
N GLY A 24 2.95 -7.88 -11.01
CA GLY A 24 2.72 -7.99 -9.58
C GLY A 24 1.77 -9.11 -9.21
N ARG A 25 1.83 -9.48 -7.95
CA ARG A 25 0.93 -10.47 -7.37
C ARG A 25 -0.16 -9.77 -6.56
N TRP A 26 -1.38 -10.26 -6.69
CA TRP A 26 -2.53 -9.67 -6.04
C TRP A 26 -2.94 -10.47 -4.81
N GLY A 27 -3.47 -9.77 -3.81
CA GLY A 27 -4.02 -10.40 -2.62
C GLY A 27 -5.03 -9.47 -1.96
N THR A 28 -5.65 -9.95 -0.89
CA THR A 28 -6.64 -9.18 -0.14
C THR A 28 -6.40 -9.35 1.35
N SER A 29 -6.81 -8.34 2.11
CA SER A 29 -6.80 -8.38 3.57
C SER A 29 -7.86 -7.40 4.06
N GLY A 30 -8.94 -7.94 4.67
CA GLY A 30 -10.03 -7.11 5.19
C GLY A 30 -10.63 -6.20 4.13
N CYS A 31 -10.59 -4.90 4.38
CA CYS A 31 -11.14 -3.91 3.46
C CYS A 31 -10.16 -3.51 2.34
N LEU A 32 -9.00 -4.14 2.28
CA LEU A 32 -7.95 -3.77 1.32
C LEU A 32 -7.68 -4.88 0.32
N LYS A 33 -7.37 -4.44 -0.90
CA LYS A 33 -6.81 -5.28 -1.94
C LYS A 33 -5.40 -4.74 -2.19
N TYR A 34 -4.45 -5.60 -2.50
CA TYR A 34 -3.09 -5.13 -2.74
C TYR A 34 -2.45 -5.86 -3.91
N CYS A 35 -1.46 -5.20 -4.50
CA CYS A 35 -0.63 -5.77 -5.56
C CYS A 35 0.81 -5.42 -5.24
N PHE A 36 1.70 -6.41 -5.34
CA PHE A 36 3.11 -6.16 -5.06
C PHE A 36 4.01 -6.81 -6.09
N LEU A 37 5.18 -6.20 -6.29
CA LEU A 37 6.21 -6.73 -7.18
C LEU A 37 7.52 -6.74 -6.40
N SER A 38 8.13 -7.93 -6.26
CA SER A 38 9.39 -8.09 -5.56
C SER A 38 10.35 -8.91 -6.43
N PRO A 39 11.56 -8.43 -6.70
CA PRO A 39 12.04 -7.09 -6.29
C PRO A 39 11.32 -5.99 -7.06
N GLY A 40 11.24 -4.81 -6.46
CA GLY A 40 10.66 -3.66 -7.11
C GLY A 40 11.63 -2.99 -8.08
N GLY A 41 11.20 -1.88 -8.64
CA GLY A 41 12.00 -1.13 -9.60
C GLY A 41 12.96 -0.12 -9.02
N ASP A 42 13.13 -0.11 -7.70
CA ASP A 42 14.01 0.84 -7.03
C ASP A 42 14.72 0.17 -5.86
N GLU A 43 15.72 0.84 -5.32
CA GLU A 43 16.49 0.37 -4.16
C GLU A 43 15.71 0.49 -2.86
N VAL A 44 14.63 1.26 -2.84
CA VAL A 44 13.75 1.39 -1.67
C VAL A 44 12.36 0.88 -2.02
N THR A 45 11.67 0.39 -1.00
CA THR A 45 10.26 0.01 -1.16
C THR A 45 9.44 1.26 -1.47
N ARG A 46 8.63 1.18 -2.51
CA ARG A 46 7.77 2.28 -2.92
C ARG A 46 6.32 1.84 -2.83
N ILE A 47 5.46 2.76 -2.42
CA ILE A 47 4.04 2.44 -2.32
C ILE A 47 3.18 3.47 -3.02
N MET A 48 2.02 3.02 -3.49
CA MET A 48 0.96 3.91 -3.89
C MET A 48 -0.34 3.46 -3.23
N VAL A 49 -1.25 4.40 -3.04
CA VAL A 49 -2.55 4.11 -2.46
C VAL A 49 -3.63 4.56 -3.44
N SER A 50 -4.71 3.80 -3.49
CA SER A 50 -5.80 4.06 -4.42
C SER A 50 -7.15 3.91 -3.74
N VAL A 51 -8.05 4.87 -3.99
CA VAL A 51 -9.42 4.83 -3.50
C VAL A 51 -10.32 5.16 -4.68
N SER A 52 -11.24 4.25 -5.00
CA SER A 52 -12.07 4.36 -6.20
C SER A 52 -13.07 5.51 -6.14
N LYS A 53 -13.18 6.25 -7.25
CA LYS A 53 -14.25 7.24 -7.41
C LYS A 53 -15.64 6.59 -7.44
N ARG A 54 -15.71 5.34 -7.86
CA ARG A 54 -16.97 4.60 -7.88
C ARG A 54 -17.54 4.44 -6.48
N ASN A 55 -16.69 4.12 -5.52
CA ASN A 55 -17.12 3.92 -4.13
C ASN A 55 -17.24 5.24 -3.37
N PHE A 56 -16.41 6.22 -3.68
CA PHE A 56 -16.37 7.50 -2.96
C PHE A 56 -16.27 8.65 -3.96
N LYS A 57 -17.41 9.22 -4.31
CA LYS A 57 -17.47 10.30 -5.30
C LYS A 57 -16.82 11.59 -4.82
N ARG A 58 -16.87 11.87 -3.51
CA ARG A 58 -16.30 13.09 -2.97
C ARG A 58 -14.82 12.96 -2.75
N ALA A 59 -14.06 13.89 -3.30
CA ALA A 59 -12.60 13.89 -3.16
C ALA A 59 -12.15 13.95 -1.71
N VAL A 60 -12.89 14.68 -0.86
CA VAL A 60 -12.57 14.81 0.57
C VAL A 60 -12.49 13.43 1.23
N LYS A 61 -13.46 12.56 0.94
CA LYS A 61 -13.50 11.21 1.51
C LYS A 61 -12.38 10.35 0.98
N ARG A 62 -12.10 10.43 -0.34
CA ARG A 62 -10.99 9.69 -0.91
C ARG A 62 -9.65 10.12 -0.30
N ASN A 63 -9.45 11.42 -0.13
CA ASN A 63 -8.22 11.94 0.46
C ASN A 63 -8.04 11.51 1.91
N LEU A 64 -9.12 11.47 2.67
CA LEU A 64 -9.09 10.98 4.05
C LEU A 64 -8.61 9.54 4.10
N LEU A 65 -9.19 8.67 3.26
CA LEU A 65 -8.82 7.26 3.23
C LEU A 65 -7.40 7.06 2.73
N LYS A 66 -6.97 7.83 1.73
CA LYS A 66 -5.58 7.77 1.25
C LYS A 66 -4.60 8.15 2.35
N ARG A 67 -4.94 9.16 3.15
CA ARG A 67 -4.11 9.58 4.28
C ARG A 67 -4.00 8.46 5.31
N ARG A 68 -5.12 7.83 5.65
CA ARG A 68 -5.12 6.71 6.60
C ARG A 68 -4.27 5.55 6.10
N LEU A 69 -4.33 5.23 4.80
CA LEU A 69 -3.52 4.18 4.21
C LEU A 69 -2.03 4.52 4.27
N ARG A 70 -1.64 5.74 3.89
CA ARG A 70 -0.25 6.16 3.93
C ARG A 70 0.32 6.16 5.34
N GLU A 71 -0.44 6.68 6.31
CA GLU A 71 -0.02 6.69 7.72
C GLU A 71 0.12 5.27 8.26
N SER A 72 -0.82 4.40 7.91
CA SER A 72 -0.77 3.00 8.35
C SER A 72 0.49 2.31 7.85
N TYR A 73 0.91 2.61 6.63
CA TYR A 73 2.15 2.07 6.09
C TYR A 73 3.36 2.73 6.73
N ARG A 74 3.38 4.07 6.76
CA ARG A 74 4.54 4.82 7.25
C ARG A 74 4.94 4.42 8.66
N THR A 75 3.96 4.19 9.52
CA THR A 75 4.22 3.87 10.93
C THR A 75 4.49 2.39 11.18
N GLN A 76 4.35 1.54 10.17
CA GLN A 76 4.50 0.10 10.33
C GLN A 76 5.43 -0.54 9.28
N LYS A 77 6.14 0.26 8.50
CA LYS A 77 6.92 -0.29 7.40
C LYS A 77 8.02 -1.27 7.84
N GLU A 78 8.43 -1.21 9.10
CA GLU A 78 9.39 -2.18 9.64
C GLU A 78 8.82 -3.61 9.68
N LEU A 79 7.52 -3.78 9.57
CA LEU A 79 6.90 -5.11 9.50
C LEU A 79 7.29 -5.88 8.24
N LEU A 80 7.78 -5.17 7.21
CA LEU A 80 8.33 -5.83 6.03
C LEU A 80 9.62 -6.59 6.36
N GLY A 81 10.32 -6.17 7.43
CA GLY A 81 11.50 -6.87 7.93
C GLY A 81 12.57 -7.04 6.88
N ALA A 82 12.98 -8.29 6.66
CA ALA A 82 14.05 -8.63 5.75
C ALA A 82 13.62 -8.73 4.28
N ALA A 83 12.37 -8.40 3.97
CA ALA A 83 11.90 -8.44 2.59
C ALA A 83 12.74 -7.51 1.72
N ALA A 84 13.03 -7.94 0.50
CA ALA A 84 13.74 -7.10 -0.46
C ALA A 84 12.89 -5.86 -0.79
N PRO A 85 13.50 -4.75 -1.20
CA PRO A 85 12.72 -3.60 -1.64
C PRO A 85 11.69 -3.99 -2.70
N LEU A 86 10.46 -3.55 -2.52
CA LEU A 86 9.37 -3.93 -3.40
C LEU A 86 8.50 -2.73 -3.75
N ASP A 87 7.70 -2.90 -4.80
CA ASP A 87 6.68 -1.94 -5.16
C ASP A 87 5.34 -2.49 -4.69
N LEU A 88 4.56 -1.67 -4.02
CA LEU A 88 3.31 -2.09 -3.41
C LEU A 88 2.19 -1.09 -3.73
N MET A 89 1.05 -1.61 -4.15
CA MET A 89 -0.15 -0.81 -4.31
C MET A 89 -1.20 -1.28 -3.30
N LEU A 90 -1.73 -0.34 -2.52
CA LEU A 90 -2.82 -0.59 -1.59
C LEU A 90 -4.09 0.01 -2.17
N VAL A 91 -5.11 -0.80 -2.35
CA VAL A 91 -6.39 -0.38 -2.91
C VAL A 91 -7.48 -0.54 -1.86
N TYR A 92 -8.19 0.55 -1.58
CA TYR A 92 -9.31 0.51 -0.66
C TYR A 92 -10.49 -0.16 -1.37
N ASN A 93 -10.89 -1.33 -0.89
CA ASN A 93 -11.86 -2.19 -1.55
C ASN A 93 -13.15 -2.35 -0.74
N SER A 94 -13.73 -1.23 -0.33
CA SER A 94 -14.97 -1.20 0.43
C SER A 94 -15.72 0.09 0.14
N LYS A 95 -17.04 0.06 0.30
CA LYS A 95 -17.89 1.25 0.19
C LYS A 95 -18.04 1.95 1.54
N GLU A 96 -17.61 1.30 2.61
CA GLU A 96 -17.69 1.85 3.96
C GLU A 96 -16.40 2.60 4.31
N ILE A 97 -16.52 3.60 5.19
CA ILE A 97 -15.37 4.34 5.69
C ILE A 97 -14.97 3.75 7.03
N PHE A 98 -13.88 2.99 7.04
CA PHE A 98 -13.35 2.42 8.27
C PHE A 98 -12.43 3.41 8.96
N ASP A 99 -12.34 3.31 10.29
CA ASP A 99 -11.47 4.18 11.04
C ASP A 99 -9.99 3.81 10.83
N TYR A 100 -9.12 4.66 11.33
CA TYR A 100 -7.68 4.47 11.17
C TYR A 100 -7.21 3.14 11.76
N GLN A 101 -7.73 2.75 12.93
CA GLN A 101 -7.29 1.53 13.59
C GLN A 101 -7.60 0.28 12.75
N ALA A 102 -8.80 0.22 12.18
CA ALA A 102 -9.20 -0.91 11.33
C ALA A 102 -8.32 -0.99 10.09
N ILE A 103 -8.06 0.14 9.44
CA ILE A 103 -7.20 0.20 8.27
C ILE A 103 -5.76 -0.18 8.64
N ARG A 104 -5.29 0.29 9.79
CA ARG A 104 -3.95 -0.01 10.27
C ARG A 104 -3.73 -1.51 10.47
N GLU A 105 -4.73 -2.21 11.00
CA GLU A 105 -4.64 -3.66 11.18
C GLU A 105 -4.56 -4.40 9.85
N ASP A 106 -5.36 -3.98 8.87
CA ASP A 106 -5.32 -4.60 7.56
C ASP A 106 -3.98 -4.38 6.86
N VAL A 107 -3.43 -3.16 6.96
CA VAL A 107 -2.11 -2.86 6.41
C VAL A 107 -1.05 -3.70 7.12
N ALA A 108 -1.13 -3.83 8.45
CA ALA A 108 -0.18 -4.64 9.21
C ALA A 108 -0.18 -6.09 8.72
N ASN A 109 -1.35 -6.65 8.50
CA ASN A 109 -1.48 -8.02 8.00
C ASN A 109 -0.83 -8.18 6.63
N ILE A 110 -1.03 -7.22 5.74
CA ILE A 110 -0.40 -7.23 4.42
C ILE A 110 1.13 -7.19 4.55
N LEU A 111 1.65 -6.26 5.36
CA LEU A 111 3.10 -6.10 5.51
C LEU A 111 3.74 -7.34 6.13
N ARG A 112 3.10 -7.97 7.10
CA ARG A 112 3.59 -9.21 7.70
C ARG A 112 3.62 -10.34 6.68
N THR A 113 2.59 -10.44 5.87
CA THR A 113 2.52 -11.45 4.81
C THR A 113 3.65 -11.29 3.82
N LEU A 114 3.92 -10.06 3.38
CA LEU A 114 4.98 -9.77 2.44
C LEU A 114 6.36 -9.99 3.05
N GLY A 115 6.52 -9.64 4.32
CA GLY A 115 7.78 -9.86 5.04
C GLY A 115 8.09 -11.35 5.20
N ALA A 116 7.09 -12.14 5.55
CA ALA A 116 7.25 -13.59 5.68
C ALA A 116 7.62 -14.23 4.36
N SER A 117 6.99 -13.80 3.25
CA SER A 117 7.30 -14.31 1.93
C SER A 117 8.76 -14.03 1.55
N GLY A 118 9.27 -12.86 1.92
CA GLY A 118 10.66 -12.50 1.68
C GLY A 118 11.63 -13.37 2.46
N GLU A 119 11.23 -13.80 3.64
CA GLU A 119 12.08 -14.64 4.50
C GLU A 119 12.15 -16.08 4.03
N THR A 120 11.14 -16.57 3.34
CA THR A 120 11.10 -17.96 2.91
C THR A 120 11.91 -18.25 1.66
N LEU A 121 12.42 -17.22 1.04
CA LEU A 121 13.28 -17.38 -0.13
C LEU A 121 14.72 -17.55 0.27
#